data_052782a6fc152d86c2fed0d8208c7746
#
_entry.id   052782a6fc152d86c2fed0d8208c7746
#
_cell.length_a   1.000
_cell.length_b   1.000
_cell.length_c   1.000
_cell.angle_alpha   90.00
_cell.angle_beta   90.00
_cell.angle_gamma   90.00
#
_symmetry.space_group_name_H-M   'P 1'
#
loop_
_entity.id
_entity.type
_entity.pdbx_description
1 polymer ?
#
loop_
_entity_poly.entity_id
_entity_poly.type
_entity_poly.pdbx_seq_one_letter_code
_entity_poly.pdbx_strand_id
1 'polypeptide(L)'
;MTFFNRIQELKLLNESATEKDKQLVVIFGRRRLGKTTLLRNFAKTKDAFFFSCPISTASEALRHFQQQMADAFDEPILKKAEFPGWQEALEYLFETSIQRNIPLIFDEFPYLIKSVPGVDTIIKHLWDKNDKKIWIGLCGSLISVMQEKVLGKDAPLYGRRSEIMQIKPFTFHDISLFYPNSTFEDKALWFGYFGGVPAYAEKASSYGSPFESIEKMILNENGVLYQEPEFLVREELREPGAYFSILHSLASGKTRPNEIAQDSGVPHSGINKYLDTLKRMQLIERRVPITEKNPERSTKALYLLADNFLRFWFRYVFPNRSIIELGRGRQLLERFVKPDLDIFMGPIFEQICHQELNKNGKKLIGWEPLKIGRYWDRQIEIDIVVEDTLSQRVAFVECKWGKRVNVNKVLNGLRKKSDLITSYAGWKKQCYVISRSKTSNPNHIFLG
;
A
#
# COMPACT_ATOMS: atom_id res chain seq x y z
N MET A 1 3.45 20.00 -6.96
CA MET A 1 2.94 18.86 -6.17
C MET A 1 3.28 19.09 -4.71
N THR A 2 2.30 19.23 -3.86
CA THR A 2 2.51 19.41 -2.41
C THR A 2 2.95 18.07 -1.83
N PHE A 3 4.04 18.05 -1.06
CA PHE A 3 4.53 16.84 -0.41
C PHE A 3 3.72 16.59 0.86
N PHE A 4 2.88 15.57 0.84
CA PHE A 4 2.07 15.18 2.00
C PHE A 4 2.70 13.99 2.70
N ASN A 5 2.87 14.12 4.04
CA ASN A 5 3.36 13.08 4.93
C ASN A 5 4.70 12.44 4.47
N ARG A 6 4.97 11.17 4.74
CA ARG A 6 6.26 10.49 4.49
C ARG A 6 7.42 11.06 5.32
N ILE A 7 7.08 11.68 6.47
CA ILE A 7 8.07 12.32 7.34
C ILE A 7 9.06 11.28 7.89
N GLN A 8 8.57 10.11 8.25
CA GLN A 8 9.41 9.04 8.79
C GLN A 8 10.35 8.46 7.71
N GLU A 9 9.81 8.21 6.51
CA GLU A 9 10.60 7.70 5.39
C GLU A 9 11.67 8.72 4.97
N LEU A 10 11.33 10.01 4.90
CA LEU A 10 12.28 11.07 4.57
C LEU A 10 13.35 11.22 5.67
N LYS A 11 12.96 11.07 6.95
CA LYS A 11 13.88 11.08 8.07
C LYS A 11 14.90 9.95 7.96
N LEU A 12 14.45 8.71 7.72
CA LEU A 12 15.33 7.55 7.53
C LEU A 12 16.30 7.75 6.37
N LEU A 13 15.84 8.27 5.21
CA LEU A 13 16.72 8.59 4.08
C LEU A 13 17.79 9.62 4.46
N ASN A 14 17.41 10.67 5.21
CA ASN A 14 18.36 11.68 5.64
C ASN A 14 19.37 11.12 6.66
N GLU A 15 18.93 10.30 7.61
CA GLU A 15 19.78 9.64 8.59
C GLU A 15 20.79 8.72 7.90
N SER A 16 20.33 7.84 6.99
CA SER A 16 21.21 6.94 6.23
C SER A 16 22.26 7.69 5.40
N ALA A 17 21.92 8.87 4.85
CA ALA A 17 22.87 9.67 4.08
C ALA A 17 23.96 10.34 4.96
N THR A 18 23.76 10.43 6.27
CA THR A 18 24.76 10.97 7.21
C THR A 18 25.71 9.91 7.75
N GLU A 19 25.39 8.63 7.59
CA GLU A 19 26.24 7.52 8.01
C GLU A 19 27.66 7.61 7.40
N LYS A 20 28.65 7.13 8.13
CA LYS A 20 30.05 7.15 7.67
C LYS A 20 30.37 6.05 6.67
N ASP A 21 29.64 4.94 6.75
CA ASP A 21 29.84 3.76 5.93
C ASP A 21 29.03 3.84 4.64
N LYS A 22 29.33 2.92 3.73
CA LYS A 22 28.57 2.74 2.47
C LYS A 22 27.11 2.42 2.77
N GLN A 23 26.18 3.08 2.08
CA GLN A 23 24.75 2.88 2.25
C GLN A 23 24.08 2.47 0.94
N LEU A 24 23.48 1.28 0.91
CA LEU A 24 22.63 0.80 -0.18
C LEU A 24 21.19 0.69 0.32
N VAL A 25 20.37 1.66 -0.05
CA VAL A 25 18.97 1.77 0.37
C VAL A 25 18.07 1.28 -0.74
N VAL A 26 17.22 0.29 -0.44
CA VAL A 26 16.27 -0.27 -1.41
C VAL A 26 14.87 0.21 -1.07
N ILE A 27 14.24 0.92 -2.02
CA ILE A 27 12.92 1.52 -1.86
C ILE A 27 11.98 0.89 -2.87
N PHE A 28 10.90 0.26 -2.39
CA PHE A 28 9.96 -0.39 -3.29
C PHE A 28 8.51 -0.28 -2.79
N GLY A 29 7.57 -0.51 -3.68
CA GLY A 29 6.14 -0.44 -3.40
C GLY A 29 5.36 -0.16 -4.67
N ARG A 30 4.03 -0.32 -4.63
CA ARG A 30 3.14 -0.13 -5.78
C ARG A 30 3.34 1.23 -6.45
N ARG A 31 2.97 1.31 -7.71
CA ARG A 31 2.91 2.57 -8.45
C ARG A 31 2.02 3.60 -7.76
N ARG A 32 2.31 4.87 -8.01
CA ARG A 32 1.52 6.03 -7.51
C ARG A 32 1.48 6.20 -5.99
N LEU A 33 2.31 5.47 -5.23
CA LEU A 33 2.46 5.63 -3.77
C LEU A 33 3.41 6.78 -3.37
N GLY A 34 3.95 7.52 -4.33
CA GLY A 34 4.79 8.70 -4.06
C GLY A 34 6.27 8.41 -3.84
N LYS A 35 6.80 7.25 -4.29
CA LYS A 35 8.24 6.90 -4.19
C LYS A 35 9.14 7.95 -4.86
N THR A 36 8.88 8.24 -6.13
CA THR A 36 9.62 9.26 -6.90
C THR A 36 9.55 10.63 -6.24
N THR A 37 8.37 11.01 -5.71
CA THR A 37 8.19 12.28 -5.00
C THR A 37 9.02 12.34 -3.72
N LEU A 38 9.06 11.26 -2.94
CA LEU A 38 9.90 11.11 -1.76
C LEU A 38 11.38 11.29 -2.10
N LEU A 39 11.86 10.55 -3.10
CA LEU A 39 13.24 10.60 -3.54
C LEU A 39 13.64 11.96 -4.13
N ARG A 40 12.75 12.61 -4.87
CA ARG A 40 13.01 13.97 -5.37
C ARG A 40 13.09 15.00 -4.24
N ASN A 41 12.28 14.84 -3.19
CA ASN A 41 12.42 15.72 -2.02
C ASN A 41 13.73 15.47 -1.27
N PHE A 42 14.13 14.23 -1.11
CA PHE A 42 15.45 13.89 -0.56
C PHE A 42 16.58 14.44 -1.44
N ALA A 43 16.54 14.23 -2.75
CA ALA A 43 17.56 14.68 -3.70
C ALA A 43 17.79 16.20 -3.66
N LYS A 44 16.71 17.00 -3.55
CA LYS A 44 16.80 18.47 -3.45
C LYS A 44 17.60 18.95 -2.24
N THR A 45 17.63 18.19 -1.15
CA THR A 45 18.34 18.56 0.09
C THR A 45 19.78 18.08 0.11
N LYS A 46 20.18 17.21 -0.83
CA LYS A 46 21.48 16.49 -0.81
C LYS A 46 22.30 16.65 -2.08
N ASP A 47 21.82 17.45 -3.04
CA ASP A 47 22.46 17.61 -4.35
C ASP A 47 22.74 16.26 -5.05
N ALA A 48 21.79 15.33 -4.96
CA ALA A 48 21.93 13.95 -5.39
C ALA A 48 21.87 13.82 -6.93
N PHE A 49 22.66 12.91 -7.49
CA PHE A 49 22.43 12.44 -8.85
C PHE A 49 21.18 11.57 -8.92
N PHE A 50 20.23 11.94 -9.78
CA PHE A 50 18.94 11.27 -9.89
C PHE A 50 18.72 10.75 -11.32
N PHE A 51 18.80 9.43 -11.50
CA PHE A 51 18.51 8.78 -12.77
C PHE A 51 17.13 8.11 -12.75
N SER A 52 16.23 8.59 -13.62
CA SER A 52 14.96 7.92 -13.88
C SER A 52 15.16 6.90 -15.00
N CYS A 53 15.20 5.61 -14.65
CA CYS A 53 15.50 4.53 -15.57
C CYS A 53 14.39 4.37 -16.62
N PRO A 54 14.67 4.60 -17.92
CA PRO A 54 13.64 4.54 -18.95
C PRO A 54 13.28 3.08 -19.34
N ILE A 55 12.11 2.91 -19.93
CA ILE A 55 11.77 1.69 -20.68
C ILE A 55 12.36 1.86 -22.09
N SER A 56 13.54 1.31 -22.33
CA SER A 56 14.26 1.48 -23.60
C SER A 56 15.26 0.34 -23.83
N THR A 57 15.95 0.36 -24.96
CA THR A 57 17.09 -0.53 -25.20
C THR A 57 18.29 -0.16 -24.31
N ALA A 58 19.22 -1.12 -24.10
CA ALA A 58 20.43 -0.87 -23.31
C ALA A 58 21.25 0.33 -23.82
N SER A 59 21.39 0.46 -25.13
CA SER A 59 22.14 1.56 -25.75
C SER A 59 21.47 2.91 -25.60
N GLU A 60 20.14 2.96 -25.71
CA GLU A 60 19.38 4.17 -25.51
C GLU A 60 19.35 4.61 -24.05
N ALA A 61 19.20 3.67 -23.15
CA ALA A 61 19.30 3.93 -21.71
C ALA A 61 20.69 4.49 -21.34
N LEU A 62 21.77 3.96 -21.95
CA LEU A 62 23.13 4.44 -21.73
C LEU A 62 23.30 5.89 -22.22
N ARG A 63 22.80 6.24 -23.39
CA ARG A 63 22.83 7.62 -23.90
C ARG A 63 22.08 8.59 -22.99
N HIS A 64 20.89 8.21 -22.52
CA HIS A 64 20.13 8.99 -21.54
C HIS A 64 20.88 9.16 -20.23
N PHE A 65 21.47 8.08 -19.73
CA PHE A 65 22.26 8.11 -18.50
C PHE A 65 23.45 9.07 -18.62
N GLN A 66 24.19 8.99 -19.70
CA GLN A 66 25.33 9.85 -20.01
C GLN A 66 24.90 11.31 -20.13
N GLN A 67 23.79 11.60 -20.82
CA GLN A 67 23.27 12.95 -20.93
C GLN A 67 22.89 13.53 -19.56
N GLN A 68 22.25 12.74 -18.70
CA GLN A 68 21.91 13.20 -17.35
C GLN A 68 23.13 13.42 -16.46
N MET A 69 24.21 12.61 -16.61
CA MET A 69 25.48 12.86 -15.92
C MET A 69 26.12 14.15 -16.39
N ALA A 70 26.15 14.37 -17.72
CA ALA A 70 26.71 15.60 -18.30
C ALA A 70 26.01 16.85 -17.79
N ASP A 71 24.68 16.81 -17.67
CA ASP A 71 23.89 17.94 -17.18
C ASP A 71 24.04 18.11 -15.66
N ALA A 72 24.01 17.00 -14.89
CA ALA A 72 24.10 17.04 -13.43
C ALA A 72 25.48 17.48 -12.92
N PHE A 73 26.54 17.15 -13.64
CA PHE A 73 27.92 17.42 -13.22
C PHE A 73 28.54 18.64 -13.90
N ASP A 74 27.81 19.28 -14.82
CA ASP A 74 28.28 20.37 -15.68
C ASP A 74 29.55 19.99 -16.46
N GLU A 75 29.53 18.80 -17.06
CA GLU A 75 30.67 18.26 -17.80
C GLU A 75 30.35 18.10 -19.29
N PRO A 76 30.58 19.16 -20.11
CA PRO A 76 30.26 19.18 -21.54
C PRO A 76 30.96 18.08 -22.35
N ILE A 77 32.10 17.56 -21.87
CA ILE A 77 32.85 16.51 -22.53
C ILE A 77 32.03 15.20 -22.58
N LEU A 78 31.22 14.93 -21.57
CA LEU A 78 30.32 13.77 -21.55
C LEU A 78 29.22 13.85 -22.60
N LYS A 79 28.92 15.03 -23.15
CA LYS A 79 27.98 15.19 -24.28
C LYS A 79 28.55 14.78 -25.61
N LYS A 80 29.88 14.73 -25.72
CA LYS A 80 30.62 14.50 -26.98
C LYS A 80 31.30 13.14 -27.02
N ALA A 81 31.68 12.58 -25.86
CA ALA A 81 32.31 11.26 -25.73
C ALA A 81 31.24 10.21 -25.43
N GLU A 82 31.35 9.03 -26.05
CA GLU A 82 30.45 7.91 -25.75
C GLU A 82 31.16 6.92 -24.81
N PHE A 83 30.47 6.48 -23.78
CA PHE A 83 30.96 5.36 -22.97
C PHE A 83 30.90 4.06 -23.78
N PRO A 84 31.94 3.21 -23.73
CA PRO A 84 31.93 1.90 -24.40
C PRO A 84 30.81 0.98 -23.90
N GLY A 85 30.43 1.14 -22.64
CA GLY A 85 29.39 0.33 -22.03
C GLY A 85 28.91 0.82 -20.65
N TRP A 86 28.01 0.06 -20.07
CA TRP A 86 27.46 0.36 -18.76
C TRP A 86 28.48 0.24 -17.63
N GLN A 87 29.47 -0.61 -17.77
CA GLN A 87 30.51 -0.77 -16.76
C GLN A 87 31.31 0.51 -16.59
N GLU A 88 31.85 1.06 -17.67
CA GLU A 88 32.66 2.29 -17.68
C GLU A 88 31.83 3.50 -17.24
N ALA A 89 30.57 3.56 -17.66
CA ALA A 89 29.66 4.64 -17.27
C ALA A 89 29.35 4.63 -15.76
N LEU A 90 29.14 3.44 -15.19
CA LEU A 90 28.90 3.29 -13.76
C LEU A 90 30.18 3.47 -12.93
N GLU A 91 31.34 3.03 -13.42
CA GLU A 91 32.64 3.29 -12.77
C GLU A 91 32.85 4.80 -12.64
N TYR A 92 32.69 5.53 -13.73
CA TYR A 92 32.80 7.00 -13.74
C TYR A 92 31.81 7.66 -12.75
N LEU A 93 30.55 7.20 -12.75
CA LEU A 93 29.55 7.72 -11.82
C LEU A 93 29.93 7.48 -10.36
N PHE A 94 30.41 6.25 -10.02
CA PHE A 94 30.82 5.91 -8.67
C PHE A 94 32.01 6.78 -8.20
N GLU A 95 33.01 6.93 -9.03
CA GLU A 95 34.18 7.77 -8.73
C GLU A 95 33.77 9.23 -8.51
N THR A 96 32.93 9.78 -9.39
CA THR A 96 32.41 11.15 -9.26
C THR A 96 31.58 11.33 -8.01
N SER A 97 30.70 10.37 -7.69
CA SER A 97 29.88 10.38 -6.46
C SER A 97 30.75 10.41 -5.21
N ILE A 98 31.80 9.58 -5.15
CA ILE A 98 32.73 9.51 -4.04
C ILE A 98 33.51 10.83 -3.89
N GLN A 99 34.01 11.38 -5.00
CA GLN A 99 34.80 12.63 -4.99
C GLN A 99 33.96 13.83 -4.55
N ARG A 100 32.72 13.92 -5.03
CA ARG A 100 31.79 15.02 -4.74
C ARG A 100 30.92 14.77 -3.48
N ASN A 101 31.00 13.58 -2.90
CA ASN A 101 30.16 13.13 -1.76
C ASN A 101 28.67 13.34 -2.00
N ILE A 102 28.18 12.93 -3.17
CA ILE A 102 26.77 13.06 -3.56
C ILE A 102 26.06 11.69 -3.59
N PRO A 103 24.81 11.59 -3.14
CA PRO A 103 24.02 10.38 -3.26
C PRO A 103 23.67 10.05 -4.71
N LEU A 104 23.59 8.74 -5.01
CA LEU A 104 23.13 8.21 -6.29
C LEU A 104 21.73 7.65 -6.15
N ILE A 105 20.80 8.04 -7.01
CA ILE A 105 19.42 7.56 -7.01
C ILE A 105 19.08 6.97 -8.38
N PHE A 106 18.67 5.70 -8.39
CA PHE A 106 18.14 5.01 -9.56
C PHE A 106 16.63 4.79 -9.33
N ASP A 107 15.81 5.64 -9.91
CA ASP A 107 14.35 5.51 -9.85
C ASP A 107 13.86 4.60 -10.98
N GLU A 108 12.89 3.73 -10.68
CA GLU A 108 12.40 2.67 -11.55
C GLU A 108 13.52 1.71 -12.03
N PHE A 109 14.43 1.37 -11.13
CA PHE A 109 15.56 0.44 -11.34
C PHE A 109 15.18 -0.91 -11.99
N PRO A 110 14.00 -1.50 -11.74
CA PRO A 110 13.54 -2.69 -12.46
C PRO A 110 13.57 -2.58 -13.98
N TYR A 111 13.36 -1.40 -14.55
CA TYR A 111 13.46 -1.23 -16.01
C TYR A 111 14.90 -1.29 -16.49
N LEU A 112 15.83 -0.77 -15.69
CA LEU A 112 17.26 -0.88 -16.02
C LEU A 112 17.71 -2.34 -15.94
N ILE A 113 17.28 -3.12 -14.94
CA ILE A 113 17.56 -4.56 -14.87
C ILE A 113 17.04 -5.32 -16.11
N LYS A 114 15.85 -4.93 -16.62
CA LYS A 114 15.26 -5.56 -17.80
C LYS A 114 15.99 -5.21 -19.09
N SER A 115 16.42 -3.96 -19.25
CA SER A 115 17.10 -3.49 -20.47
C SER A 115 18.60 -3.79 -20.49
N VAL A 116 19.23 -3.88 -19.32
CA VAL A 116 20.66 -4.11 -19.13
C VAL A 116 20.89 -5.33 -18.24
N PRO A 117 20.82 -6.55 -18.79
CA PRO A 117 21.09 -7.76 -18.02
C PRO A 117 22.47 -7.72 -17.37
N GLY A 118 22.53 -7.93 -16.04
CA GLY A 118 23.79 -7.91 -15.28
C GLY A 118 24.18 -6.55 -14.70
N VAL A 119 23.36 -5.49 -14.86
CA VAL A 119 23.65 -4.17 -14.26
C VAL A 119 23.73 -4.24 -12.73
N ASP A 120 22.94 -5.07 -12.10
CA ASP A 120 23.00 -5.38 -10.67
C ASP A 120 24.33 -6.03 -10.24
N THR A 121 24.90 -6.86 -11.11
CA THR A 121 26.23 -7.47 -10.91
C THR A 121 27.36 -6.43 -11.08
N ILE A 122 27.24 -5.52 -12.05
CA ILE A 122 28.17 -4.40 -12.19
C ILE A 122 28.15 -3.53 -10.93
N ILE A 123 26.99 -3.10 -10.48
CA ILE A 123 26.85 -2.30 -9.24
C ILE A 123 27.44 -3.06 -8.04
N LYS A 124 27.18 -4.36 -7.92
CA LYS A 124 27.80 -5.18 -6.88
C LYS A 124 29.32 -5.15 -6.94
N HIS A 125 29.90 -5.34 -8.13
CA HIS A 125 31.35 -5.35 -8.32
C HIS A 125 31.96 -4.01 -7.90
N LEU A 126 31.40 -2.91 -8.34
CA LEU A 126 31.84 -1.55 -7.97
C LEU A 126 31.68 -1.27 -6.47
N TRP A 127 30.59 -1.75 -5.88
CA TRP A 127 30.36 -1.68 -4.44
C TRP A 127 31.44 -2.44 -3.65
N ASP A 128 31.77 -3.66 -4.07
CA ASP A 128 32.73 -4.52 -3.37
C ASP A 128 34.16 -4.02 -3.51
N LYS A 129 34.51 -3.45 -4.67
CA LYS A 129 35.83 -2.87 -4.98
C LYS A 129 36.13 -1.59 -4.19
N ASN A 130 35.09 -0.88 -3.73
CA ASN A 130 35.21 0.43 -3.11
C ASN A 130 34.99 0.38 -1.59
N ASP A 131 35.94 0.93 -0.79
CA ASP A 131 35.82 1.03 0.67
C ASP A 131 35.44 2.45 1.15
N LYS A 132 35.30 3.40 0.21
CA LYS A 132 34.93 4.77 0.57
C LYS A 132 33.43 4.93 0.73
N LYS A 133 33.02 5.94 1.49
CA LYS A 133 31.61 6.29 1.65
C LYS A 133 30.94 6.53 0.30
N ILE A 134 29.82 5.86 0.08
CA ILE A 134 28.91 6.09 -1.05
C ILE A 134 27.48 5.80 -0.59
N TRP A 135 26.51 6.57 -1.05
CA TRP A 135 25.10 6.33 -0.82
C TRP A 135 24.38 6.02 -2.13
N ILE A 136 23.69 4.89 -2.20
CA ILE A 136 22.98 4.45 -3.41
C ILE A 136 21.53 4.12 -3.02
N GLY A 137 20.57 4.77 -3.66
CA GLY A 137 19.15 4.48 -3.56
C GLY A 137 18.65 3.74 -4.81
N LEU A 138 18.18 2.51 -4.65
CA LEU A 138 17.53 1.74 -5.71
C LEU A 138 16.02 1.73 -5.47
N CYS A 139 15.27 2.35 -6.37
CA CYS A 139 13.83 2.48 -6.26
C CYS A 139 13.12 1.72 -7.39
N GLY A 140 11.99 1.06 -7.06
CA GLY A 140 11.19 0.39 -8.08
C GLY A 140 9.74 0.20 -7.71
N SER A 141 8.88 0.27 -8.73
CA SER A 141 7.44 0.01 -8.63
C SER A 141 7.07 -1.44 -8.93
N LEU A 142 7.88 -2.18 -9.71
CA LEU A 142 7.67 -3.59 -10.00
C LEU A 142 8.12 -4.45 -8.80
N ILE A 143 7.18 -4.72 -7.89
CA ILE A 143 7.46 -5.38 -6.60
C ILE A 143 8.07 -6.77 -6.82
N SER A 144 7.55 -7.54 -7.78
CA SER A 144 8.05 -8.87 -8.10
C SER A 144 9.53 -8.85 -8.51
N VAL A 145 9.92 -7.91 -9.37
CA VAL A 145 11.31 -7.76 -9.83
C VAL A 145 12.22 -7.30 -8.69
N MET A 146 11.77 -6.31 -7.89
CA MET A 146 12.54 -5.85 -6.73
C MET A 146 12.76 -6.97 -5.72
N GLN A 147 11.74 -7.78 -5.44
CA GLN A 147 11.85 -8.90 -4.51
C GLN A 147 12.75 -10.03 -5.04
N GLU A 148 12.70 -10.33 -6.33
CA GLU A 148 13.48 -11.41 -6.92
C GLU A 148 14.93 -11.00 -7.21
N LYS A 149 15.12 -9.85 -7.90
CA LYS A 149 16.42 -9.45 -8.46
C LYS A 149 17.24 -8.55 -7.54
N VAL A 150 16.61 -7.87 -6.55
CA VAL A 150 17.32 -6.97 -5.64
C VAL A 150 17.30 -7.49 -4.19
N LEU A 151 16.15 -8.02 -3.72
CA LEU A 151 15.97 -8.46 -2.35
C LEU A 151 16.14 -9.98 -2.17
N GLY A 152 16.10 -10.78 -3.22
CA GLY A 152 16.23 -12.24 -3.17
C GLY A 152 17.55 -12.70 -2.59
N LYS A 153 17.58 -13.90 -2.00
CA LYS A 153 18.80 -14.50 -1.44
C LYS A 153 19.89 -14.73 -2.51
N ASP A 154 19.47 -15.03 -3.72
CA ASP A 154 20.36 -15.28 -4.85
C ASP A 154 20.66 -14.01 -5.68
N ALA A 155 20.10 -12.86 -5.29
CA ALA A 155 20.33 -11.60 -5.97
C ALA A 155 21.76 -11.10 -5.73
N PRO A 156 22.45 -10.51 -6.74
CA PRO A 156 23.82 -10.02 -6.60
C PRO A 156 24.02 -9.03 -5.45
N LEU A 157 23.04 -8.19 -5.17
CA LEU A 157 23.07 -7.17 -4.12
C LEU A 157 22.63 -7.69 -2.74
N TYR A 158 22.32 -8.99 -2.61
CA TYR A 158 21.98 -9.57 -1.32
C TYR A 158 23.14 -9.43 -0.32
N GLY A 159 22.83 -9.02 0.94
CA GLY A 159 23.85 -8.82 1.97
C GLY A 159 24.60 -7.48 1.92
N ARG A 160 24.36 -6.64 0.91
CA ARG A 160 24.97 -5.30 0.75
C ARG A 160 24.04 -4.15 1.11
N ARG A 161 22.77 -4.48 1.32
CA ARG A 161 21.73 -3.53 1.65
C ARG A 161 21.86 -3.06 3.09
N SER A 162 21.91 -1.76 3.29
CA SER A 162 21.89 -1.14 4.61
C SER A 162 20.45 -1.02 5.12
N GLU A 163 19.53 -0.62 4.22
CA GLU A 163 18.12 -0.44 4.56
C GLU A 163 17.19 -0.93 3.46
N ILE A 164 16.01 -1.38 3.86
CA ILE A 164 14.92 -1.80 2.98
C ILE A 164 13.65 -1.06 3.38
N MET A 165 13.17 -0.19 2.50
CA MET A 165 11.99 0.63 2.72
C MET A 165 10.86 0.21 1.80
N GLN A 166 9.85 -0.45 2.34
CA GLN A 166 8.61 -0.75 1.62
C GLN A 166 7.62 0.39 1.79
N ILE A 167 7.37 1.13 0.72
CA ILE A 167 6.39 2.22 0.71
C ILE A 167 4.97 1.63 0.70
N LYS A 168 4.24 1.89 1.77
CA LYS A 168 2.86 1.43 1.95
C LYS A 168 1.86 2.49 1.49
N PRO A 169 0.62 2.10 1.14
CA PRO A 169 -0.47 3.03 0.95
C PRO A 169 -0.65 3.93 2.18
N PHE A 170 -1.16 5.13 1.96
CA PHE A 170 -1.50 6.05 3.03
C PHE A 170 -2.66 5.52 3.88
N THR A 171 -2.63 5.86 5.16
CA THR A 171 -3.74 5.62 6.09
C THR A 171 -4.91 6.57 5.82
N PHE A 172 -6.06 6.32 6.45
CA PHE A 172 -7.19 7.25 6.43
C PHE A 172 -6.79 8.66 6.88
N HIS A 173 -5.98 8.73 7.94
CA HIS A 173 -5.50 10.02 8.45
C HIS A 173 -4.67 10.78 7.41
N ASP A 174 -3.77 10.09 6.71
CA ASP A 174 -2.91 10.71 5.69
C ASP A 174 -3.73 11.18 4.48
N ILE A 175 -4.68 10.35 4.02
CA ILE A 175 -5.61 10.70 2.94
C ILE A 175 -6.49 11.90 3.33
N SER A 176 -6.89 12.00 4.59
CA SER A 176 -7.69 13.12 5.10
C SER A 176 -7.01 14.50 4.95
N LEU A 177 -5.66 14.52 4.84
CA LEU A 177 -4.91 15.76 4.63
C LEU A 177 -5.14 16.38 3.25
N PHE A 178 -5.56 15.58 2.26
CA PHE A 178 -5.92 16.09 0.93
C PHE A 178 -7.27 16.83 0.92
N TYR A 179 -8.09 16.63 1.97
CA TYR A 179 -9.46 17.16 2.07
C TYR A 179 -9.66 17.91 3.40
N PRO A 180 -8.88 18.97 3.68
CA PRO A 180 -8.85 19.60 5.01
C PRO A 180 -10.21 20.16 5.45
N ASN A 181 -10.99 20.71 4.51
CA ASN A 181 -12.27 21.36 4.79
C ASN A 181 -13.50 20.43 4.67
N SER A 182 -13.29 19.14 4.44
CA SER A 182 -14.38 18.19 4.24
C SER A 182 -14.81 17.54 5.55
N THR A 183 -16.07 17.10 5.58
CA THR A 183 -16.60 16.34 6.71
C THR A 183 -15.88 15.01 6.91
N PHE A 184 -15.99 14.43 8.08
CA PHE A 184 -15.47 13.06 8.33
C PHE A 184 -16.11 12.05 7.38
N GLU A 185 -17.43 12.18 7.12
CA GLU A 185 -18.16 11.31 6.20
C GLU A 185 -17.57 11.36 4.80
N ASP A 186 -17.34 12.54 4.25
CA ASP A 186 -16.75 12.70 2.91
C ASP A 186 -15.33 12.19 2.86
N LYS A 187 -14.50 12.45 3.88
CA LYS A 187 -13.13 11.91 3.98
C LYS A 187 -13.13 10.39 3.99
N ALA A 188 -14.06 9.77 4.72
CA ALA A 188 -14.21 8.32 4.75
C ALA A 188 -14.68 7.76 3.40
N LEU A 189 -15.58 8.46 2.68
CA LEU A 189 -16.03 8.09 1.35
C LEU A 189 -14.87 8.17 0.34
N TRP A 190 -14.08 9.24 0.33
CA TRP A 190 -12.89 9.32 -0.54
C TRP A 190 -11.90 8.18 -0.25
N PHE A 191 -11.63 7.90 1.03
CA PHE A 191 -10.78 6.78 1.41
C PHE A 191 -11.38 5.43 0.98
N GLY A 192 -12.69 5.29 1.04
CA GLY A 192 -13.42 4.10 0.58
C GLY A 192 -13.33 3.89 -0.93
N TYR A 193 -13.41 4.98 -1.70
CA TYR A 193 -13.43 4.89 -3.17
C TYR A 193 -12.05 4.83 -3.81
N PHE A 194 -11.08 5.54 -3.24
CA PHE A 194 -9.75 5.71 -3.85
C PHE A 194 -8.62 5.00 -3.08
N GLY A 195 -8.93 4.45 -1.91
CA GLY A 195 -7.95 3.78 -1.06
C GLY A 195 -6.88 4.73 -0.52
N GLY A 196 -5.71 4.17 -0.22
CA GLY A 196 -4.56 4.90 0.31
C GLY A 196 -3.55 5.35 -0.75
N VAL A 197 -3.97 5.58 -2.00
CA VAL A 197 -3.08 5.97 -3.10
C VAL A 197 -3.02 7.50 -3.24
N PRO A 198 -1.89 8.16 -2.90
CA PRO A 198 -1.79 9.62 -2.90
C PRO A 198 -2.17 10.28 -4.23
N ALA A 199 -1.73 9.70 -5.36
CA ALA A 199 -2.02 10.24 -6.68
C ALA A 199 -3.52 10.22 -7.03
N TYR A 200 -4.29 9.25 -6.49
CA TYR A 200 -5.74 9.23 -6.67
C TYR A 200 -6.40 10.29 -5.81
N ALA A 201 -5.98 10.39 -4.54
CA ALA A 201 -6.48 11.39 -3.61
C ALA A 201 -6.23 12.83 -4.09
N GLU A 202 -5.00 13.11 -4.57
CA GLU A 202 -4.64 14.42 -5.14
C GLU A 202 -5.55 14.78 -6.32
N LYS A 203 -5.77 13.85 -7.25
CA LYS A 203 -6.65 14.10 -8.38
C LYS A 203 -8.12 14.21 -7.97
N ALA A 204 -8.57 13.38 -7.04
CA ALA A 204 -9.94 13.42 -6.53
C ALA A 204 -10.25 14.71 -5.74
N SER A 205 -9.24 15.34 -5.10
CA SER A 205 -9.40 16.58 -4.35
C SER A 205 -9.76 17.80 -5.23
N SER A 206 -9.59 17.70 -6.56
CA SER A 206 -10.01 18.75 -7.48
C SER A 206 -11.52 18.78 -7.75
N TYR A 207 -12.26 17.77 -7.28
CA TYR A 207 -13.72 17.70 -7.44
C TYR A 207 -14.44 18.12 -6.15
N GLY A 208 -15.68 18.62 -6.30
CA GLY A 208 -16.44 19.19 -5.19
C GLY A 208 -16.99 18.18 -4.19
N SER A 209 -17.09 16.89 -4.57
CA SER A 209 -17.62 15.85 -3.67
C SER A 209 -17.07 14.45 -4.01
N PRO A 210 -17.14 13.49 -3.03
CA PRO A 210 -16.77 12.11 -3.28
C PRO A 210 -17.54 11.47 -4.44
N PHE A 211 -18.84 11.77 -4.57
CA PHE A 211 -19.68 11.20 -5.63
C PHE A 211 -19.33 11.75 -7.01
N GLU A 212 -19.06 13.06 -7.11
CA GLU A 212 -18.59 13.66 -8.36
C GLU A 212 -17.22 13.06 -8.77
N SER A 213 -16.32 12.88 -7.82
CA SER A 213 -15.01 12.27 -8.07
C SER A 213 -15.13 10.89 -8.69
N ILE A 214 -15.95 10.00 -8.12
CA ILE A 214 -16.12 8.65 -8.69
C ILE A 214 -16.84 8.65 -10.03
N GLU A 215 -17.84 9.51 -10.22
CA GLU A 215 -18.55 9.67 -11.49
C GLU A 215 -17.58 10.04 -12.60
N LYS A 216 -16.68 10.99 -12.37
CA LYS A 216 -15.74 11.49 -13.38
C LYS A 216 -14.51 10.61 -13.56
N MET A 217 -13.96 10.04 -12.47
CA MET A 217 -12.69 9.33 -12.53
C MET A 217 -12.84 7.82 -12.75
N ILE A 218 -13.94 7.20 -12.28
CA ILE A 218 -14.09 5.74 -12.22
C ILE A 218 -15.28 5.25 -13.06
N LEU A 219 -16.45 5.90 -12.92
CA LEU A 219 -17.70 5.49 -13.59
C LEU A 219 -17.88 6.14 -14.97
N ASN A 220 -16.78 6.44 -15.63
CA ASN A 220 -16.71 7.01 -16.96
C ASN A 220 -15.64 6.25 -17.74
N GLU A 221 -15.92 5.78 -18.95
CA GLU A 221 -14.98 5.03 -19.79
C GLU A 221 -13.69 5.80 -20.09
N ASN A 222 -13.79 7.14 -20.19
CA ASN A 222 -12.66 8.05 -20.35
C ASN A 222 -12.06 8.51 -18.99
N GLY A 223 -12.56 8.00 -17.89
CA GLY A 223 -12.07 8.30 -16.54
C GLY A 223 -10.71 7.69 -16.29
N VAL A 224 -9.81 8.48 -15.69
CA VAL A 224 -8.40 8.10 -15.52
C VAL A 224 -8.17 6.85 -14.66
N LEU A 225 -9.18 6.40 -13.92
CA LEU A 225 -9.13 5.22 -13.07
C LEU A 225 -10.04 4.09 -13.57
N TYR A 226 -10.74 4.27 -14.68
CA TYR A 226 -11.64 3.25 -15.22
C TYR A 226 -10.91 1.94 -15.55
N GLN A 227 -9.75 2.03 -16.22
CA GLN A 227 -8.93 0.87 -16.60
C GLN A 227 -7.72 0.62 -15.67
N GLU A 228 -7.57 1.39 -14.59
CA GLU A 228 -6.39 1.33 -13.73
C GLU A 228 -6.10 -0.05 -13.15
N PRO A 229 -7.08 -0.85 -12.65
CA PRO A 229 -6.81 -2.19 -12.15
C PRO A 229 -6.29 -3.15 -13.22
N GLU A 230 -6.69 -2.98 -14.49
CA GLU A 230 -6.18 -3.78 -15.59
C GLU A 230 -4.71 -3.50 -15.87
N PHE A 231 -4.34 -2.22 -15.92
CA PHE A 231 -2.93 -1.82 -16.08
C PHE A 231 -2.09 -2.36 -14.94
N LEU A 232 -2.56 -2.21 -13.69
CA LEU A 232 -1.86 -2.69 -12.51
C LEU A 232 -1.57 -4.19 -12.56
N VAL A 233 -2.56 -5.00 -12.92
CA VAL A 233 -2.42 -6.46 -12.97
C VAL A 233 -1.58 -6.91 -14.16
N ARG A 234 -1.77 -6.32 -15.35
CA ARG A 234 -1.05 -6.70 -16.57
C ARG A 234 0.44 -6.40 -16.53
N GLU A 235 0.84 -5.33 -15.85
CA GLU A 235 2.26 -4.95 -15.76
C GLU A 235 3.09 -5.86 -14.85
N GLU A 236 2.47 -6.36 -13.79
CA GLU A 236 3.14 -7.16 -12.77
C GLU A 236 3.02 -8.67 -13.00
N LEU A 237 1.98 -9.12 -13.74
CA LEU A 237 1.57 -10.52 -13.75
C LEU A 237 1.49 -11.11 -15.16
N ARG A 238 2.00 -12.33 -15.32
CA ARG A 238 2.05 -13.05 -16.62
C ARG A 238 0.69 -13.58 -17.06
N GLU A 239 -0.18 -13.95 -16.09
CA GLU A 239 -1.50 -14.55 -16.34
C GLU A 239 -2.60 -13.68 -15.74
N PRO A 240 -2.85 -12.48 -16.30
CA PRO A 240 -3.74 -11.50 -15.68
C PRO A 240 -5.18 -11.99 -15.47
N GLY A 241 -5.69 -12.87 -16.36
CA GLY A 241 -7.06 -13.37 -16.28
C GLY A 241 -7.38 -14.12 -14.99
N ALA A 242 -6.51 -15.05 -14.55
CA ALA A 242 -6.68 -15.80 -13.32
C ALA A 242 -6.68 -14.87 -12.09
N TYR A 243 -5.78 -13.89 -12.06
CA TYR A 243 -5.71 -12.91 -10.98
C TYR A 243 -6.95 -12.01 -10.93
N PHE A 244 -7.50 -11.60 -12.10
CA PHE A 244 -8.75 -10.87 -12.17
C PHE A 244 -9.92 -11.65 -11.58
N SER A 245 -10.05 -12.93 -11.95
CA SER A 245 -11.11 -13.80 -11.41
C SER A 245 -11.00 -13.95 -9.89
N ILE A 246 -9.78 -14.09 -9.37
CA ILE A 246 -9.55 -14.16 -7.92
C ILE A 246 -9.92 -12.84 -7.22
N LEU A 247 -9.50 -11.69 -7.76
CA LEU A 247 -9.83 -10.38 -7.19
C LEU A 247 -11.34 -10.10 -7.22
N HIS A 248 -12.02 -10.51 -8.29
CA HIS A 248 -13.48 -10.44 -8.39
C HIS A 248 -14.18 -11.32 -7.36
N SER A 249 -13.71 -12.57 -7.19
CA SER A 249 -14.21 -13.50 -6.18
C SER A 249 -14.09 -12.93 -4.76
N LEU A 250 -12.92 -12.33 -4.43
CA LEU A 250 -12.70 -11.64 -3.17
C LEU A 250 -13.63 -10.44 -2.97
N ALA A 251 -13.85 -9.63 -4.02
CA ALA A 251 -14.77 -8.50 -3.98
C ALA A 251 -16.24 -8.92 -3.81
N SER A 252 -16.59 -10.14 -4.26
CA SER A 252 -17.89 -10.77 -4.07
C SER A 252 -18.05 -11.43 -2.70
N GLY A 253 -17.05 -11.30 -1.81
CA GLY A 253 -17.12 -11.76 -0.41
C GLY A 253 -16.62 -13.18 -0.17
N LYS A 254 -16.01 -13.86 -1.17
CA LYS A 254 -15.33 -15.14 -0.95
C LYS A 254 -14.00 -14.89 -0.26
N THR A 255 -13.77 -15.51 0.89
CA THR A 255 -12.61 -15.18 1.72
C THR A 255 -11.70 -16.37 2.02
N ARG A 256 -12.19 -17.60 1.80
CA ARG A 256 -11.42 -18.82 2.04
C ARG A 256 -10.84 -19.38 0.75
N PRO A 257 -9.62 -19.94 0.74
CA PRO A 257 -8.97 -20.43 -0.47
C PRO A 257 -9.85 -21.37 -1.30
N ASN A 258 -10.58 -22.27 -0.67
CA ASN A 258 -11.48 -23.21 -1.37
C ASN A 258 -12.67 -22.49 -2.05
N GLU A 259 -13.27 -21.52 -1.37
CA GLU A 259 -14.37 -20.71 -1.92
C GLU A 259 -13.89 -19.86 -3.10
N ILE A 260 -12.70 -19.23 -2.94
CA ILE A 260 -12.07 -18.42 -3.97
C ILE A 260 -11.73 -19.28 -5.20
N ALA A 261 -11.14 -20.46 -5.00
CA ALA A 261 -10.79 -21.37 -6.09
C ALA A 261 -12.02 -21.80 -6.89
N GLN A 262 -13.10 -22.20 -6.18
CA GLN A 262 -14.34 -22.63 -6.79
C GLN A 262 -15.00 -21.50 -7.59
N ASP A 263 -15.07 -20.29 -7.03
CA ASP A 263 -15.74 -19.14 -7.64
C ASP A 263 -14.94 -18.54 -8.80
N SER A 264 -13.59 -18.50 -8.68
CA SER A 264 -12.69 -17.96 -9.71
C SER A 264 -12.40 -18.92 -10.86
N GLY A 265 -12.73 -20.21 -10.73
CA GLY A 265 -12.38 -21.24 -11.71
C GLY A 265 -10.89 -21.64 -11.70
N VAL A 266 -10.11 -21.17 -10.74
CA VAL A 266 -8.69 -21.52 -10.60
C VAL A 266 -8.57 -22.87 -9.85
N PRO A 267 -7.74 -23.81 -10.33
CA PRO A 267 -7.58 -25.10 -9.65
C PRO A 267 -7.18 -24.96 -8.18
N HIS A 268 -7.80 -25.76 -7.30
CA HIS A 268 -7.52 -25.74 -5.86
C HIS A 268 -6.04 -25.94 -5.53
N SER A 269 -5.34 -26.80 -6.28
CA SER A 269 -3.90 -27.07 -6.11
C SER A 269 -3.02 -25.85 -6.38
N GLY A 270 -3.48 -24.89 -7.19
CA GLY A 270 -2.73 -23.71 -7.59
C GLY A 270 -3.07 -22.43 -6.84
N ILE A 271 -4.23 -22.37 -6.17
CA ILE A 271 -4.79 -21.12 -5.62
C ILE A 271 -3.82 -20.40 -4.67
N ASN A 272 -3.10 -21.12 -3.82
CA ASN A 272 -2.18 -20.53 -2.85
C ASN A 272 -1.05 -19.75 -3.52
N LYS A 273 -0.53 -20.19 -4.66
CA LYS A 273 0.50 -19.48 -5.44
C LYS A 273 0.00 -18.11 -5.89
N TYR A 274 -1.24 -18.05 -6.38
CA TYR A 274 -1.87 -16.80 -6.79
C TYR A 274 -2.12 -15.88 -5.60
N LEU A 275 -2.66 -16.40 -4.50
CA LEU A 275 -2.89 -15.64 -3.27
C LEU A 275 -1.59 -15.09 -2.68
N ASP A 276 -0.51 -15.88 -2.65
CA ASP A 276 0.80 -15.42 -2.18
C ASP A 276 1.37 -14.32 -3.08
N THR A 277 1.17 -14.41 -4.39
CA THR A 277 1.58 -13.36 -5.31
C THR A 277 0.81 -12.07 -5.08
N LEU A 278 -0.53 -12.13 -5.00
CA LEU A 278 -1.37 -10.96 -4.72
C LEU A 278 -1.06 -10.33 -3.34
N LYS A 279 -0.73 -11.17 -2.34
CA LYS A 279 -0.31 -10.71 -1.00
C LYS A 279 1.03 -9.96 -1.08
N ARG A 280 2.02 -10.50 -1.81
CA ARG A 280 3.31 -9.81 -2.03
C ARG A 280 3.14 -8.48 -2.74
N MET A 281 2.20 -8.39 -3.69
CA MET A 281 1.84 -7.14 -4.37
C MET A 281 1.00 -6.19 -3.50
N GLN A 282 0.64 -6.57 -2.28
CA GLN A 282 -0.21 -5.79 -1.39
C GLN A 282 -1.62 -5.48 -1.96
N LEU A 283 -2.11 -6.33 -2.85
CA LEU A 283 -3.48 -6.22 -3.39
C LEU A 283 -4.48 -6.90 -2.47
N ILE A 284 -4.03 -7.95 -1.78
CA ILE A 284 -4.81 -8.66 -0.78
C ILE A 284 -4.04 -8.77 0.54
N GLU A 285 -4.78 -8.96 1.60
CA GLU A 285 -4.24 -9.27 2.92
C GLU A 285 -4.76 -10.62 3.41
N ARG A 286 -3.94 -11.29 4.21
CA ARG A 286 -4.30 -12.52 4.90
C ARG A 286 -4.51 -12.19 6.37
N ARG A 287 -5.72 -12.37 6.88
CA ARG A 287 -6.06 -12.16 8.29
C ARG A 287 -6.31 -13.50 8.99
N VAL A 288 -5.98 -13.54 10.26
CA VAL A 288 -6.26 -14.66 11.17
C VAL A 288 -6.87 -14.13 12.47
N PRO A 289 -7.62 -14.93 13.24
CA PRO A 289 -8.10 -14.48 14.53
C PRO A 289 -6.95 -14.03 15.42
N ILE A 290 -7.14 -12.94 16.19
CA ILE A 290 -6.10 -12.36 17.04
C ILE A 290 -5.54 -13.37 18.05
N THR A 291 -6.35 -14.32 18.46
CA THR A 291 -6.01 -15.40 19.41
C THR A 291 -5.22 -16.56 18.78
N GLU A 292 -4.95 -16.52 17.48
CA GLU A 292 -4.24 -17.61 16.81
C GLU A 292 -2.77 -17.65 17.21
N LYS A 293 -2.32 -18.78 17.75
CA LYS A 293 -0.96 -18.97 18.24
C LYS A 293 0.07 -19.07 17.12
N ASN A 294 -0.29 -19.72 16.01
CA ASN A 294 0.55 -19.89 14.82
C ASN A 294 -0.10 -19.23 13.60
N PRO A 295 -0.02 -17.89 13.47
CA PRO A 295 -0.69 -17.16 12.38
C PRO A 295 -0.34 -17.70 10.99
N GLU A 296 0.93 -18.00 10.72
CA GLU A 296 1.41 -18.43 9.39
C GLU A 296 0.81 -19.77 8.94
N ARG A 297 0.54 -20.69 9.88
CA ARG A 297 0.01 -22.03 9.61
C ARG A 297 -1.49 -22.16 9.86
N SER A 298 -2.17 -21.07 10.21
CA SER A 298 -3.58 -21.11 10.56
C SER A 298 -4.48 -21.47 9.37
N THR A 299 -5.32 -22.46 9.55
CA THR A 299 -6.39 -22.84 8.61
C THR A 299 -7.62 -21.94 8.69
N LYS A 300 -7.68 -21.05 9.72
CA LYS A 300 -8.77 -20.09 9.90
C LYS A 300 -8.53 -18.79 9.11
N ALA A 301 -7.47 -18.75 8.32
CA ALA A 301 -7.12 -17.54 7.56
C ALA A 301 -8.22 -17.14 6.59
N LEU A 302 -8.48 -15.84 6.53
CA LEU A 302 -9.31 -15.17 5.54
C LEU A 302 -8.44 -14.31 4.64
N TYR A 303 -8.75 -14.30 3.36
CA TYR A 303 -8.13 -13.42 2.37
C TYR A 303 -9.11 -12.31 2.01
N LEU A 304 -8.65 -11.08 1.99
CA LEU A 304 -9.46 -9.88 1.77
C LEU A 304 -8.73 -8.95 0.81
N LEU A 305 -9.48 -8.15 0.06
CA LEU A 305 -8.89 -7.05 -0.70
C LEU A 305 -8.30 -6.03 0.27
N ALA A 306 -7.01 -5.74 0.12
CA ALA A 306 -6.29 -4.76 0.95
C ALA A 306 -6.54 -3.32 0.50
N ASP A 307 -6.89 -3.13 -0.77
CA ASP A 307 -7.06 -1.83 -1.40
C ASP A 307 -8.55 -1.51 -1.61
N ASN A 308 -9.01 -0.40 -1.04
CA ASN A 308 -10.42 0.00 -1.12
C ASN A 308 -10.84 0.41 -2.53
N PHE A 309 -9.91 1.01 -3.33
CA PHE A 309 -10.19 1.30 -4.73
C PHE A 309 -10.47 0.02 -5.53
N LEU A 310 -9.66 -1.02 -5.35
CA LEU A 310 -9.91 -2.32 -5.99
C LEU A 310 -11.23 -2.93 -5.50
N ARG A 311 -11.55 -2.81 -4.21
CA ARG A 311 -12.83 -3.25 -3.65
C ARG A 311 -14.01 -2.55 -4.33
N PHE A 312 -13.94 -1.22 -4.50
CA PHE A 312 -14.95 -0.44 -5.22
C PHE A 312 -15.05 -0.87 -6.68
N TRP A 313 -13.92 -0.94 -7.37
CA TRP A 313 -13.87 -1.23 -8.80
C TRP A 313 -14.40 -2.62 -9.14
N PHE A 314 -13.96 -3.65 -8.45
CA PHE A 314 -14.45 -5.02 -8.69
C PHE A 314 -15.91 -5.22 -8.29
N ARG A 315 -16.42 -4.47 -7.31
CA ARG A 315 -17.81 -4.54 -6.89
C ARG A 315 -18.76 -3.83 -7.84
N TYR A 316 -18.40 -2.65 -8.34
CA TYR A 316 -19.33 -1.80 -9.09
C TYR A 316 -18.94 -1.60 -10.55
N VAL A 317 -17.67 -1.54 -10.90
CA VAL A 317 -17.22 -1.26 -12.28
C VAL A 317 -17.14 -2.55 -13.08
N PHE A 318 -16.42 -3.53 -12.59
CA PHE A 318 -16.16 -4.77 -13.32
C PHE A 318 -17.43 -5.47 -13.83
N PRO A 319 -18.48 -5.69 -13.02
CA PRO A 319 -19.71 -6.34 -13.47
C PRO A 319 -20.63 -5.44 -14.33
N ASN A 320 -20.38 -4.13 -14.36
CA ASN A 320 -21.26 -3.15 -15.00
C ASN A 320 -20.57 -2.34 -16.10
N ARG A 321 -19.53 -2.87 -16.72
CA ARG A 321 -18.76 -2.18 -17.76
C ARG A 321 -19.63 -1.69 -18.93
N SER A 322 -20.50 -2.55 -19.43
CA SER A 322 -21.41 -2.20 -20.52
C SER A 322 -22.30 -0.99 -20.21
N ILE A 323 -22.69 -0.81 -18.96
CA ILE A 323 -23.47 0.36 -18.51
C ILE A 323 -22.62 1.63 -18.60
N ILE A 324 -21.35 1.54 -18.18
CA ILE A 324 -20.41 2.67 -18.17
C ILE A 324 -20.03 3.05 -19.61
N GLU A 325 -19.73 2.09 -20.46
CA GLU A 325 -19.37 2.26 -21.88
C GLU A 325 -20.53 2.86 -22.72
N LEU A 326 -21.77 2.66 -22.29
CA LEU A 326 -22.95 3.36 -22.83
C LEU A 326 -23.13 4.79 -22.29
N GLY A 327 -22.14 5.35 -21.56
CA GLY A 327 -22.21 6.68 -20.97
C GLY A 327 -23.19 6.81 -19.77
N ARG A 328 -23.59 5.68 -19.16
CA ARG A 328 -24.61 5.64 -18.10
C ARG A 328 -24.02 5.52 -16.69
N GLY A 329 -22.77 5.97 -16.46
CA GLY A 329 -22.10 5.90 -15.16
C GLY A 329 -22.86 6.58 -14.04
N ARG A 330 -23.53 7.73 -14.31
CA ARG A 330 -24.40 8.41 -13.33
C ARG A 330 -25.60 7.55 -12.91
N GLN A 331 -26.19 6.81 -13.84
CA GLN A 331 -27.28 5.89 -13.51
C GLN A 331 -26.81 4.72 -12.64
N LEU A 332 -25.60 4.22 -12.90
CA LEU A 332 -24.95 3.21 -12.08
C LEU A 332 -24.70 3.75 -10.64
N LEU A 333 -24.22 4.98 -10.52
CA LEU A 333 -24.04 5.65 -9.24
C LEU A 333 -25.34 5.71 -8.43
N GLU A 334 -26.42 6.22 -9.05
CA GLU A 334 -27.68 6.44 -8.33
C GLU A 334 -28.41 5.13 -7.99
N ARG A 335 -28.38 4.12 -8.86
CA ARG A 335 -29.19 2.91 -8.70
C ARG A 335 -28.46 1.76 -7.99
N PHE A 336 -27.14 1.73 -8.02
CA PHE A 336 -26.36 0.62 -7.49
C PHE A 336 -25.38 1.05 -6.38
N VAL A 337 -24.63 2.14 -6.57
CA VAL A 337 -23.60 2.54 -5.60
C VAL A 337 -24.23 3.17 -4.37
N LYS A 338 -25.08 4.17 -4.53
CA LYS A 338 -25.69 4.90 -3.40
C LYS A 338 -26.58 4.01 -2.51
N PRO A 339 -27.46 3.15 -3.05
CA PRO A 339 -28.28 2.27 -2.22
C PRO A 339 -27.48 1.23 -1.42
N ASP A 340 -26.32 0.83 -1.92
CA ASP A 340 -25.45 -0.19 -1.31
C ASP A 340 -24.35 0.43 -0.42
N LEU A 341 -24.33 1.75 -0.28
CA LEU A 341 -23.26 2.51 0.35
C LEU A 341 -22.94 2.08 1.78
N ASP A 342 -23.96 1.86 2.60
CA ASP A 342 -23.76 1.48 4.00
C ASP A 342 -23.11 0.10 4.12
N ILE A 343 -23.46 -0.83 3.24
CA ILE A 343 -22.86 -2.17 3.18
C ILE A 343 -21.41 -2.07 2.72
N PHE A 344 -21.16 -1.28 1.66
CA PHE A 344 -19.81 -1.06 1.13
C PHE A 344 -18.87 -0.41 2.16
N MET A 345 -19.38 0.59 2.88
CA MET A 345 -18.60 1.35 3.86
C MET A 345 -18.37 0.62 5.19
N GLY A 346 -19.14 -0.42 5.51
CA GLY A 346 -18.96 -1.17 6.75
C GLY A 346 -17.52 -1.63 7.00
N PRO A 347 -16.95 -2.48 6.14
CA PRO A 347 -15.57 -2.96 6.28
C PRO A 347 -14.52 -1.86 6.20
N ILE A 348 -14.80 -0.76 5.48
CA ILE A 348 -13.91 0.40 5.37
C ILE A 348 -13.90 1.17 6.69
N PHE A 349 -15.05 1.33 7.31
CA PHE A 349 -15.16 1.97 8.62
C PHE A 349 -14.47 1.14 9.71
N GLU A 350 -14.57 -0.20 9.69
CA GLU A 350 -13.78 -1.07 10.54
C GLU A 350 -12.27 -0.83 10.36
N GLN A 351 -11.81 -0.67 9.13
CA GLN A 351 -10.41 -0.34 8.83
C GLN A 351 -10.01 1.02 9.41
N ILE A 352 -10.86 2.04 9.28
CA ILE A 352 -10.64 3.36 9.87
C ILE A 352 -10.57 3.27 11.39
N CYS A 353 -11.52 2.58 12.03
CA CYS A 353 -11.54 2.35 13.48
C CYS A 353 -10.28 1.63 13.98
N HIS A 354 -9.84 0.62 13.23
CA HIS A 354 -8.59 -0.09 13.55
C HIS A 354 -7.38 0.85 13.51
N GLN A 355 -7.28 1.72 12.48
CA GLN A 355 -6.21 2.70 12.37
C GLN A 355 -6.25 3.73 13.49
N GLU A 356 -7.45 4.20 13.86
CA GLU A 356 -7.64 5.15 14.96
C GLU A 356 -7.26 4.54 16.32
N LEU A 357 -7.65 3.31 16.60
CA LEU A 357 -7.26 2.61 17.82
C LEU A 357 -5.75 2.37 17.89
N ASN A 358 -5.12 2.05 16.76
CA ASN A 358 -3.67 1.87 16.72
C ASN A 358 -2.90 3.17 16.97
N LYS A 359 -3.42 4.31 16.51
CA LYS A 359 -2.79 5.63 16.65
C LYS A 359 -3.12 6.30 17.98
N ASN A 360 -4.37 6.22 18.39
CA ASN A 360 -4.95 6.98 19.49
C ASN A 360 -5.55 6.10 20.60
N GLY A 361 -5.15 4.81 20.69
CA GLY A 361 -5.73 3.83 21.61
C GLY A 361 -5.75 4.30 23.06
N LYS A 362 -4.61 4.84 23.57
CA LYS A 362 -4.54 5.37 24.93
C LYS A 362 -5.63 6.42 25.22
N LYS A 363 -5.90 7.30 24.27
CA LYS A 363 -6.95 8.34 24.40
C LYS A 363 -8.36 7.75 24.31
N LEU A 364 -8.54 6.72 23.47
CA LEU A 364 -9.88 6.18 23.15
C LEU A 364 -10.36 5.14 24.17
N ILE A 365 -9.45 4.27 24.65
CA ILE A 365 -9.80 3.16 25.55
C ILE A 365 -9.05 3.20 26.90
N GLY A 366 -8.28 4.26 27.16
CA GLY A 366 -7.62 4.52 28.44
C GLY A 366 -6.27 3.82 28.63
N TRP A 367 -5.78 3.04 27.66
CA TRP A 367 -4.49 2.35 27.73
C TRP A 367 -3.88 2.12 26.35
N GLU A 368 -2.55 1.85 26.31
CA GLU A 368 -1.80 1.67 25.08
C GLU A 368 -2.01 0.24 24.53
N PRO A 369 -2.49 0.08 23.28
CA PRO A 369 -2.61 -1.22 22.65
C PRO A 369 -1.24 -1.88 22.40
N LEU A 370 -1.06 -3.15 22.78
CA LEU A 370 0.08 -3.95 22.35
C LEU A 370 -0.21 -4.76 21.10
N LYS A 371 -1.46 -5.20 20.93
CA LYS A 371 -1.90 -5.93 19.74
C LYS A 371 -3.34 -5.57 19.41
N ILE A 372 -3.62 -5.39 18.12
CA ILE A 372 -4.96 -5.11 17.61
C ILE A 372 -5.24 -6.09 16.47
N GLY A 373 -6.41 -6.69 16.47
CA GLY A 373 -6.84 -7.63 15.45
C GLY A 373 -8.34 -7.84 15.45
N ARG A 374 -8.78 -8.84 14.71
CA ARG A 374 -10.17 -9.28 14.63
C ARG A 374 -10.32 -10.64 15.31
N TYR A 375 -11.48 -10.94 15.85
CA TYR A 375 -11.80 -12.28 16.37
C TYR A 375 -12.94 -12.89 15.58
N TRP A 376 -12.80 -14.16 15.21
CA TRP A 376 -13.88 -14.99 14.69
C TRP A 376 -13.64 -16.46 14.97
N ASP A 377 -14.72 -17.17 15.14
CA ASP A 377 -14.79 -18.61 15.15
C ASP A 377 -16.03 -19.08 14.37
N ARG A 378 -16.57 -20.26 14.66
CA ARG A 378 -17.77 -20.78 14.00
C ARG A 378 -19.06 -20.12 14.45
N GLN A 379 -19.09 -19.45 15.61
CA GLN A 379 -20.30 -18.95 16.26
C GLN A 379 -20.33 -17.44 16.38
N ILE A 380 -19.18 -16.82 16.61
CA ILE A 380 -19.07 -15.39 16.90
C ILE A 380 -18.00 -14.71 16.08
N GLU A 381 -18.25 -13.45 15.83
CA GLU A 381 -17.32 -12.53 15.19
C GLU A 381 -17.35 -11.20 15.94
N ILE A 382 -16.16 -10.61 16.14
CA ILE A 382 -15.96 -9.28 16.74
C ILE A 382 -15.07 -8.47 15.82
N ASP A 383 -15.51 -7.27 15.46
CA ASP A 383 -14.88 -6.43 14.45
C ASP A 383 -13.43 -6.07 14.82
N ILE A 384 -13.20 -5.66 16.08
CA ILE A 384 -11.86 -5.36 16.57
C ILE A 384 -11.70 -5.86 18.01
N VAL A 385 -10.57 -6.51 18.27
CA VAL A 385 -10.11 -6.88 19.61
C VAL A 385 -8.76 -6.24 19.85
N VAL A 386 -8.61 -5.58 20.98
CA VAL A 386 -7.41 -4.87 21.39
C VAL A 386 -6.85 -5.57 22.64
N GLU A 387 -5.60 -5.96 22.61
CA GLU A 387 -4.93 -6.68 23.71
C GLU A 387 -3.79 -5.87 24.31
N ASP A 388 -3.71 -5.91 25.65
CA ASP A 388 -2.51 -5.67 26.41
C ASP A 388 -2.19 -6.95 27.20
N THR A 389 -1.32 -7.77 26.65
CA THR A 389 -0.93 -9.07 27.23
C THR A 389 -0.13 -8.93 28.52
N LEU A 390 0.55 -7.82 28.72
CA LEU A 390 1.36 -7.57 29.94
C LEU A 390 0.45 -7.28 31.14
N SER A 391 -0.59 -6.51 30.95
CA SER A 391 -1.55 -6.14 32.01
C SER A 391 -2.81 -7.01 32.03
N GLN A 392 -2.90 -8.03 31.17
CA GLN A 392 -4.08 -8.90 31.00
C GLN A 392 -5.37 -8.09 30.82
N ARG A 393 -5.33 -7.10 29.90
CA ARG A 393 -6.48 -6.28 29.52
C ARG A 393 -6.89 -6.58 28.09
N VAL A 394 -8.19 -6.60 27.86
CA VAL A 394 -8.76 -6.76 26.52
C VAL A 394 -9.93 -5.82 26.31
N ALA A 395 -9.98 -5.15 25.16
CA ALA A 395 -11.12 -4.38 24.73
C ALA A 395 -11.73 -5.02 23.47
N PHE A 396 -13.03 -5.25 23.50
CA PHE A 396 -13.83 -5.71 22.38
C PHE A 396 -14.56 -4.52 21.78
N VAL A 397 -14.53 -4.38 20.46
CA VAL A 397 -15.06 -3.22 19.77
C VAL A 397 -15.92 -3.66 18.59
N GLU A 398 -17.14 -3.11 18.52
CA GLU A 398 -18.03 -3.21 17.36
C GLU A 398 -18.06 -1.86 16.64
N CYS A 399 -17.93 -1.88 15.30
CA CYS A 399 -17.89 -0.71 14.46
C CYS A 399 -19.19 -0.57 13.66
N LYS A 400 -19.83 0.59 13.67
CA LYS A 400 -21.10 0.82 12.97
C LYS A 400 -21.06 2.09 12.16
N TRP A 401 -21.04 1.95 10.83
CA TRP A 401 -21.05 3.08 9.89
C TRP A 401 -22.39 3.83 9.85
N GLY A 402 -23.51 3.17 10.07
CA GLY A 402 -24.84 3.74 9.97
C GLY A 402 -25.06 5.00 10.81
N LYS A 403 -25.95 5.89 10.34
CA LYS A 403 -26.25 7.17 11.00
C LYS A 403 -27.09 7.04 12.28
N ARG A 404 -27.83 5.93 12.44
CA ARG A 404 -28.69 5.67 13.61
C ARG A 404 -28.30 4.33 14.22
N VAL A 405 -27.54 4.37 15.30
CA VAL A 405 -27.04 3.18 15.99
C VAL A 405 -27.66 3.12 17.39
N ASN A 406 -28.31 2.00 17.70
CA ASN A 406 -28.69 1.71 19.07
C ASN A 406 -27.50 1.12 19.83
N VAL A 407 -26.68 2.02 20.39
CA VAL A 407 -25.43 1.68 21.06
C VAL A 407 -25.65 0.68 22.20
N ASN A 408 -26.71 0.83 23.01
CA ASN A 408 -26.99 -0.09 24.13
C ASN A 408 -27.28 -1.51 23.64
N LYS A 409 -28.06 -1.66 22.55
CA LYS A 409 -28.35 -2.96 21.96
C LYS A 409 -27.06 -3.62 21.44
N VAL A 410 -26.22 -2.85 20.76
CA VAL A 410 -24.93 -3.33 20.22
C VAL A 410 -23.99 -3.75 21.36
N LEU A 411 -23.84 -2.91 22.41
CA LEU A 411 -23.03 -3.22 23.59
C LEU A 411 -23.48 -4.50 24.31
N ASN A 412 -24.80 -4.68 24.49
CA ASN A 412 -25.33 -5.87 25.13
C ASN A 412 -25.04 -7.12 24.29
N GLY A 413 -25.13 -7.04 22.97
CA GLY A 413 -24.73 -8.13 22.06
C GLY A 413 -23.23 -8.44 22.15
N LEU A 414 -22.41 -7.40 22.16
CA LEU A 414 -20.94 -7.51 22.24
C LEU A 414 -20.49 -8.15 23.57
N ARG A 415 -21.08 -7.76 24.71
CA ARG A 415 -20.80 -8.36 26.01
C ARG A 415 -21.09 -9.88 25.99
N LYS A 416 -22.25 -10.27 25.49
CA LYS A 416 -22.57 -11.70 25.35
C LYS A 416 -21.57 -12.46 24.49
N LYS A 417 -21.14 -11.88 23.37
CA LYS A 417 -20.09 -12.46 22.53
C LYS A 417 -18.77 -12.58 23.28
N SER A 418 -18.36 -11.52 24.01
CA SER A 418 -17.08 -11.47 24.72
C SER A 418 -16.99 -12.50 25.86
N ASP A 419 -18.13 -12.85 26.48
CA ASP A 419 -18.18 -13.86 27.54
C ASP A 419 -17.94 -15.27 27.03
N LEU A 420 -18.27 -15.54 25.77
CA LEU A 420 -18.05 -16.84 25.13
C LEU A 420 -16.58 -17.08 24.74
N ILE A 421 -15.72 -16.04 24.75
CA ILE A 421 -14.31 -16.17 24.35
C ILE A 421 -13.46 -16.61 25.56
N THR A 422 -13.16 -17.88 25.61
CA THR A 422 -12.40 -18.50 26.70
C THR A 422 -10.94 -18.08 26.77
N SER A 423 -10.35 -17.65 25.64
CA SER A 423 -8.95 -17.18 25.57
C SER A 423 -8.65 -15.97 26.48
N TYR A 424 -9.68 -15.24 26.90
CA TYR A 424 -9.56 -14.09 27.78
C TYR A 424 -10.24 -14.33 29.14
N ALA A 425 -10.29 -15.59 29.59
CA ALA A 425 -10.74 -15.90 30.94
C ALA A 425 -9.78 -15.26 31.97
N GLY A 426 -10.35 -14.56 32.96
CA GLY A 426 -9.54 -13.86 33.98
C GLY A 426 -8.96 -12.49 33.57
N TRP A 427 -9.09 -12.08 32.30
CA TRP A 427 -8.64 -10.76 31.86
C TRP A 427 -9.62 -9.65 32.24
N LYS A 428 -9.12 -8.42 32.39
CA LYS A 428 -9.96 -7.22 32.52
C LYS A 428 -10.57 -6.90 31.16
N LYS A 429 -11.88 -7.17 31.04
CA LYS A 429 -12.63 -7.00 29.79
C LYS A 429 -13.32 -5.62 29.74
N GLN A 430 -13.23 -4.96 28.59
CA GLN A 430 -13.95 -3.74 28.25
C GLN A 430 -14.68 -3.93 26.91
N CYS A 431 -15.84 -3.27 26.74
CA CYS A 431 -16.60 -3.34 25.49
C CYS A 431 -16.90 -1.92 25.03
N TYR A 432 -16.65 -1.64 23.74
CA TYR A 432 -16.88 -0.34 23.12
C TYR A 432 -17.66 -0.46 21.82
N VAL A 433 -18.43 0.56 21.50
CA VAL A 433 -19.02 0.74 20.17
C VAL A 433 -18.41 1.99 19.55
N ILE A 434 -17.88 1.88 18.35
CA ILE A 434 -17.43 3.02 17.56
C ILE A 434 -18.46 3.31 16.47
N SER A 435 -18.94 4.55 16.41
CA SER A 435 -19.90 4.96 15.36
C SER A 435 -19.83 6.45 15.07
N ARG A 436 -20.54 6.86 14.01
CA ARG A 436 -20.75 8.27 13.62
C ARG A 436 -21.95 8.93 14.32
N SER A 437 -22.65 8.21 15.17
CA SER A 437 -23.79 8.74 15.93
C SER A 437 -23.32 9.28 17.26
N LYS A 438 -23.66 10.51 17.60
CA LYS A 438 -23.35 11.06 18.94
C LYS A 438 -24.29 10.44 19.99
N THR A 439 -23.73 10.03 21.11
CA THR A 439 -24.47 9.48 22.26
C THR A 439 -23.72 9.79 23.56
N SER A 440 -24.43 9.81 24.68
CA SER A 440 -23.86 10.02 26.01
C SER A 440 -23.35 8.75 26.68
N ASN A 441 -23.41 7.60 26.01
CA ASN A 441 -22.96 6.34 26.62
C ASN A 441 -21.42 6.36 26.79
N PRO A 442 -20.87 6.09 28.01
CA PRO A 442 -19.43 6.15 28.28
C PRO A 442 -18.61 5.08 27.51
N ASN A 443 -19.25 4.03 27.06
CA ASN A 443 -18.60 2.97 26.26
C ASN A 443 -18.82 3.18 24.75
N HIS A 444 -19.17 4.38 24.34
CA HIS A 444 -19.27 4.78 22.96
C HIS A 444 -18.13 5.73 22.57
N ILE A 445 -17.51 5.44 21.43
CA ILE A 445 -16.50 6.29 20.82
C ILE A 445 -17.11 6.90 19.56
N PHE A 446 -17.18 8.22 19.55
CA PHE A 446 -17.64 8.96 18.39
C PHE A 446 -16.49 9.23 17.43
N LEU A 447 -16.67 8.85 16.16
CA LEU A 447 -15.81 9.25 15.04
C LEU A 447 -16.65 10.00 14.01
N GLY A 448 -16.47 11.32 13.96
CA GLY A 448 -17.21 12.16 13.03
C GLY A 448 -16.93 13.65 13.21
#